data_e47b88c6b95ae7f6103f29e656f2adb4
#
_entry.id   e47b88c6b95ae7f6103f29e656f2adb4
#
_cell.length_a   1.000
_cell.length_b   1.000
_cell.length_c   1.000
_cell.angle_alpha   90.00
_cell.angle_beta   90.00
_cell.angle_gamma   90.00
#
_symmetry.space_group_name_H-M   'P 1'
#
loop_
_entity.id
_entity.type
_entity.pdbx_description
1 polymer ?
#
loop_
_entity_poly.entity_id
_entity_poly.type
_entity_poly.pdbx_seq_one_letter_code
_entity_poly.pdbx_strand_id
1 'polypeptide(L)'
;EAQKKQNEQKIKDLQNKIDGAKESNGYSSEQIDALQEQLDTYQSQITELNSQIGDKNAVINDYQKEIDSLQKNIDEASESIEAQTKTVNDTYNLLKERLRAAYMAGESSTLEVLLTASDYEGFLTRLELLSKTTKHDRQLMKSLQDDIAKLNDTKELLSSSQQEVKAKQTAVESEKADIVSSKTQVQSLYNTVDSKQSTLEKQVAQRNAYISSLSAGSKELENENKKIQAAKDSYDK
;
A
#
# COMPACT_ATOMS: atom_id res chain seq x y z
N GLU A 1 -14.91 82.08 -6.53
CA GLU A 1 -14.93 81.53 -5.15
C GLU A 1 -15.90 80.32 -5.03
N ALA A 2 -17.09 80.38 -5.57
CA ALA A 2 -18.06 79.27 -5.46
C ALA A 2 -17.51 77.94 -6.06
N GLN A 3 -16.85 77.99 -7.23
CA GLN A 3 -16.31 76.85 -7.93
C GLN A 3 -15.10 76.27 -7.16
N LYS A 4 -14.32 77.10 -6.54
CA LYS A 4 -13.19 76.69 -5.67
C LYS A 4 -13.69 75.92 -4.45
N LYS A 5 -14.72 76.39 -3.76
CA LYS A 5 -15.33 75.70 -2.62
C LYS A 5 -15.95 74.36 -3.05
N GLN A 6 -16.55 74.30 -4.22
CA GLN A 6 -17.15 73.06 -4.76
C GLN A 6 -16.09 72.01 -5.09
N ASN A 7 -14.93 72.46 -5.63
CA ASN A 7 -13.81 71.56 -5.94
C ASN A 7 -13.09 71.08 -4.65
N GLU A 8 -12.93 71.99 -3.64
CA GLU A 8 -12.40 71.62 -2.35
C GLU A 8 -13.25 70.57 -1.64
N GLN A 9 -14.58 70.65 -1.74
CA GLN A 9 -15.51 69.65 -1.22
C GLN A 9 -15.37 68.33 -1.95
N LYS A 10 -15.30 68.37 -3.30
CA LYS A 10 -15.09 67.14 -4.11
C LYS A 10 -13.76 66.45 -3.82
N ILE A 11 -12.70 67.23 -3.63
CA ILE A 11 -11.37 66.70 -3.23
C ILE A 11 -11.48 66.01 -1.88
N LYS A 12 -12.17 66.62 -0.90
CA LYS A 12 -12.32 66.01 0.43
C LYS A 12 -13.18 64.73 0.36
N ASP A 13 -14.24 64.69 -0.47
CA ASP A 13 -15.07 63.51 -0.65
C ASP A 13 -14.31 62.38 -1.36
N LEU A 14 -13.41 62.70 -2.29
CA LEU A 14 -12.56 61.74 -2.96
C LEU A 14 -11.44 61.26 -2.07
N GLN A 15 -10.88 62.12 -1.22
CA GLN A 15 -9.89 61.73 -0.20
C GLN A 15 -10.50 60.74 0.80
N ASN A 16 -11.71 60.99 1.27
CA ASN A 16 -12.44 60.06 2.13
C ASN A 16 -12.74 58.71 1.43
N LYS A 17 -13.05 58.75 0.12
CA LYS A 17 -13.25 57.55 -0.69
C LYS A 17 -11.93 56.79 -0.88
N ILE A 18 -10.81 57.48 -1.07
CA ILE A 18 -9.46 56.88 -1.17
C ILE A 18 -9.07 56.21 0.16
N ASP A 19 -9.34 56.88 1.28
CA ASP A 19 -8.98 56.32 2.60
C ASP A 19 -9.88 55.14 2.96
N GLY A 20 -11.17 55.21 2.71
CA GLY A 20 -12.07 54.04 2.82
C GLY A 20 -11.72 52.88 1.86
N ALA A 21 -11.19 53.24 0.70
CA ALA A 21 -10.72 52.22 -0.28
C ALA A 21 -9.40 51.57 0.18
N LYS A 22 -8.53 52.27 0.87
CA LYS A 22 -7.30 51.71 1.47
C LYS A 22 -7.64 50.74 2.58
N GLU A 23 -8.61 51.03 3.44
CA GLU A 23 -9.11 50.14 4.47
C GLU A 23 -9.74 48.88 3.87
N SER A 24 -10.63 49.05 2.87
CA SER A 24 -11.23 47.94 2.13
C SER A 24 -10.17 47.09 1.38
N ASN A 25 -9.12 47.73 0.89
CA ASN A 25 -8.00 47.09 0.21
C ASN A 25 -7.10 46.31 1.16
N GLY A 26 -6.92 46.76 2.41
CA GLY A 26 -6.28 46.02 3.49
C GLY A 26 -7.02 44.71 3.78
N TYR A 27 -8.36 44.83 3.93
CA TYR A 27 -9.20 43.64 4.16
C TYR A 27 -9.15 42.62 2.98
N SER A 28 -9.17 43.12 1.74
CA SER A 28 -8.95 42.23 0.57
C SER A 28 -7.57 41.61 0.51
N SER A 29 -6.53 42.26 1.05
CA SER A 29 -5.20 41.70 1.15
C SER A 29 -5.16 40.52 2.14
N GLU A 30 -5.73 40.71 3.33
CA GLU A 30 -5.82 39.64 4.34
C GLU A 30 -6.61 38.43 3.84
N GLN A 31 -7.68 38.64 3.06
CA GLN A 31 -8.43 37.54 2.41
C GLN A 31 -7.61 36.80 1.36
N ILE A 32 -6.83 37.53 0.59
CA ILE A 32 -5.92 36.96 -0.42
C ILE A 32 -4.82 36.14 0.28
N ASP A 33 -4.22 36.65 1.33
CA ASP A 33 -3.20 35.98 2.09
C ASP A 33 -3.75 34.71 2.78
N ALA A 34 -4.97 34.78 3.35
CA ALA A 34 -5.65 33.61 3.92
C ALA A 34 -5.97 32.53 2.88
N LEU A 35 -6.35 32.92 1.66
CA LEU A 35 -6.56 31.97 0.56
C LEU A 35 -5.26 31.31 0.11
N GLN A 36 -4.17 32.08 0.07
CA GLN A 36 -2.84 31.55 -0.26
C GLN A 36 -2.38 30.53 0.78
N GLU A 37 -2.53 30.83 2.06
CA GLU A 37 -2.22 29.90 3.15
C GLU A 37 -3.04 28.60 3.06
N GLN A 38 -4.31 28.70 2.69
CA GLN A 38 -5.15 27.51 2.43
C GLN A 38 -4.65 26.70 1.24
N LEU A 39 -4.23 27.34 0.16
CA LEU A 39 -3.67 26.68 -1.01
C LEU A 39 -2.39 25.93 -0.65
N ASP A 40 -1.49 26.55 0.10
CA ASP A 40 -0.24 25.93 0.56
C ASP A 40 -0.51 24.73 1.47
N THR A 41 -1.55 24.83 2.33
CA THR A 41 -1.99 23.72 3.18
C THR A 41 -2.51 22.54 2.33
N TYR A 42 -3.36 22.78 1.34
CA TYR A 42 -3.84 21.72 0.46
C TYR A 42 -2.73 21.10 -0.37
N GLN A 43 -1.76 21.89 -0.84
CA GLN A 43 -0.60 21.40 -1.57
C GLN A 43 0.25 20.47 -0.70
N SER A 44 0.44 20.83 0.57
CA SER A 44 1.14 19.99 1.56
C SER A 44 0.41 18.68 1.80
N GLN A 45 -0.92 18.70 1.93
CA GLN A 45 -1.74 17.50 2.09
C GLN A 45 -1.67 16.58 0.85
N ILE A 46 -1.68 17.15 -0.35
CA ILE A 46 -1.53 16.38 -1.59
C ILE A 46 -0.16 15.70 -1.64
N THR A 47 0.89 16.40 -1.24
CA THR A 47 2.25 15.86 -1.20
C THR A 47 2.35 14.69 -0.21
N GLU A 48 1.80 14.85 0.98
CA GLU A 48 1.75 13.82 2.02
C GLU A 48 0.97 12.58 1.54
N LEU A 49 -0.22 12.76 0.99
CA LEU A 49 -1.02 11.64 0.46
C LEU A 49 -0.32 10.90 -0.68
N ASN A 50 0.38 11.63 -1.57
CA ASN A 50 1.16 11.00 -2.64
C ASN A 50 2.35 10.20 -2.09
N SER A 51 2.99 10.66 -1.02
CA SER A 51 4.03 9.90 -0.31
C SER A 51 3.47 8.61 0.28
N GLN A 52 2.34 8.70 0.99
CA GLN A 52 1.67 7.52 1.56
C GLN A 52 1.24 6.51 0.49
N ILE A 53 0.76 6.97 -0.66
CA ILE A 53 0.47 6.10 -1.82
C ILE A 53 1.75 5.40 -2.31
N GLY A 54 2.88 6.10 -2.33
CA GLY A 54 4.18 5.54 -2.67
C GLY A 54 4.60 4.44 -1.72
N ASP A 55 4.51 4.67 -0.42
CA ASP A 55 4.85 3.72 0.64
C ASP A 55 3.96 2.46 0.58
N LYS A 56 2.64 2.64 0.40
CA LYS A 56 1.70 1.53 0.25
C LYS A 56 1.99 0.69 -1.00
N ASN A 57 2.38 1.30 -2.12
CA ASN A 57 2.81 0.57 -3.30
C ASN A 57 4.09 -0.25 -3.06
N ALA A 58 5.03 0.26 -2.26
CA ALA A 58 6.23 -0.49 -1.87
C ALA A 58 5.86 -1.72 -1.03
N VAL A 59 4.97 -1.57 -0.04
CA VAL A 59 4.44 -2.68 0.78
C VAL A 59 3.74 -3.74 -0.08
N ILE A 60 2.92 -3.33 -1.05
CA ILE A 60 2.27 -4.25 -2.00
C ILE A 60 3.30 -5.05 -2.80
N ASN A 61 4.34 -4.40 -3.29
CA ASN A 61 5.41 -5.06 -4.04
C ASN A 61 6.17 -6.08 -3.18
N ASP A 62 6.40 -5.78 -1.91
CA ASP A 62 7.07 -6.70 -1.00
C ASP A 62 6.17 -7.90 -0.68
N TYR A 63 4.88 -7.69 -0.39
CA TYR A 63 3.93 -8.79 -0.22
C TYR A 63 3.85 -9.67 -1.48
N GLN A 64 3.90 -9.09 -2.68
CA GLN A 64 3.89 -9.86 -3.92
C GLN A 64 5.11 -10.77 -4.04
N LYS A 65 6.32 -10.29 -3.73
CA LYS A 65 7.54 -11.11 -3.72
C LYS A 65 7.45 -12.26 -2.72
N GLU A 66 6.89 -11.98 -1.52
CA GLU A 66 6.69 -13.00 -0.50
C GLU A 66 5.67 -14.04 -0.94
N ILE A 67 4.57 -13.63 -1.58
CA ILE A 67 3.57 -14.54 -2.16
C ILE A 67 4.21 -15.43 -3.21
N ASP A 68 5.02 -14.88 -4.12
CA ASP A 68 5.70 -15.63 -5.17
C ASP A 68 6.67 -16.67 -4.58
N SER A 69 7.41 -16.30 -3.52
CA SER A 69 8.29 -17.23 -2.79
C SER A 69 7.52 -18.33 -2.08
N LEU A 70 6.42 -17.99 -1.39
CA LEU A 70 5.56 -18.98 -0.73
C LEU A 70 4.89 -19.91 -1.73
N GLN A 71 4.48 -19.41 -2.89
CA GLN A 71 3.90 -20.24 -3.96
C GLN A 71 4.90 -21.28 -4.45
N LYS A 72 6.17 -20.89 -4.64
CA LYS A 72 7.22 -21.83 -5.02
C LYS A 72 7.42 -22.91 -3.94
N ASN A 73 7.43 -22.54 -2.67
CA ASN A 73 7.54 -23.51 -1.56
C ASN A 73 6.32 -24.46 -1.53
N ILE A 74 5.11 -23.96 -1.83
CA ILE A 74 3.88 -24.75 -1.94
C ILE A 74 4.01 -25.79 -3.07
N ASP A 75 4.52 -25.40 -4.22
CA ASP A 75 4.70 -26.27 -5.36
C ASP A 75 5.73 -27.38 -5.05
N GLU A 76 6.88 -27.00 -4.48
CA GLU A 76 7.92 -27.95 -4.03
C GLU A 76 7.40 -28.91 -2.94
N ALA A 77 6.63 -28.42 -1.99
CA ALA A 77 6.01 -29.24 -0.94
C ALA A 77 4.98 -30.22 -1.55
N SER A 78 4.21 -29.76 -2.54
CA SER A 78 3.22 -30.59 -3.23
C SER A 78 3.87 -31.76 -3.98
N GLU A 79 4.94 -31.50 -4.72
CA GLU A 79 5.74 -32.53 -5.39
C GLU A 79 6.36 -33.53 -4.37
N SER A 80 6.87 -32.99 -3.27
CA SER A 80 7.44 -33.81 -2.18
C SER A 80 6.39 -34.71 -1.53
N ILE A 81 5.17 -34.20 -1.29
CA ILE A 81 4.03 -34.99 -0.76
C ILE A 81 3.68 -36.14 -1.72
N GLU A 82 3.65 -35.88 -3.02
CA GLU A 82 3.35 -36.92 -4.01
C GLU A 82 4.40 -38.02 -3.99
N ALA A 83 5.69 -37.67 -4.01
CA ALA A 83 6.81 -38.61 -3.94
C ALA A 83 6.81 -39.41 -2.62
N GLN A 84 6.63 -38.74 -1.48
CA GLN A 84 6.56 -39.38 -0.18
C GLN A 84 5.35 -40.30 -0.04
N THR A 85 4.19 -39.89 -0.55
CA THR A 85 2.96 -40.72 -0.57
C THR A 85 3.18 -42.01 -1.35
N LYS A 86 3.85 -41.94 -2.48
CA LYS A 86 4.22 -43.11 -3.25
C LYS A 86 5.15 -44.06 -2.46
N THR A 87 6.20 -43.50 -1.87
CA THR A 87 7.15 -44.29 -1.05
C THR A 87 6.45 -44.97 0.13
N VAL A 88 5.60 -44.25 0.85
CA VAL A 88 4.79 -44.79 1.96
C VAL A 88 3.91 -45.94 1.48
N ASN A 89 3.21 -45.77 0.36
CA ASN A 89 2.33 -46.80 -0.21
C ASN A 89 3.12 -48.03 -0.67
N ASP A 90 4.24 -47.86 -1.34
CA ASP A 90 5.09 -48.94 -1.82
C ASP A 90 5.65 -49.75 -0.64
N THR A 91 6.16 -49.08 0.40
CA THR A 91 6.65 -49.71 1.62
C THR A 91 5.56 -50.42 2.41
N TYR A 92 4.36 -49.80 2.49
CA TYR A 92 3.19 -50.42 3.13
C TYR A 92 2.74 -51.67 2.41
N ASN A 93 2.66 -51.64 1.10
CA ASN A 93 2.27 -52.82 0.28
C ASN A 93 3.29 -53.93 0.42
N LEU A 94 4.58 -53.63 0.36
CA LEU A 94 5.64 -54.60 0.57
C LEU A 94 5.53 -55.26 1.96
N LEU A 95 5.36 -54.45 3.03
CA LEU A 95 5.18 -54.96 4.39
C LEU A 95 3.94 -55.86 4.51
N LYS A 96 2.83 -55.47 3.90
CA LYS A 96 1.58 -56.26 3.86
C LYS A 96 1.76 -57.62 3.19
N GLU A 97 2.46 -57.66 2.06
CA GLU A 97 2.72 -58.92 1.35
C GLU A 97 3.64 -59.82 2.18
N ARG A 98 4.68 -59.27 2.83
CA ARG A 98 5.55 -60.01 3.70
C ARG A 98 4.83 -60.57 4.93
N LEU A 99 3.96 -59.79 5.55
CA LEU A 99 3.11 -60.25 6.67
C LEU A 99 2.16 -61.35 6.24
N ARG A 100 1.57 -61.22 5.04
CA ARG A 100 0.71 -62.26 4.47
C ARG A 100 1.44 -63.56 4.21
N ALA A 101 2.63 -63.47 3.62
CA ALA A 101 3.49 -64.62 3.36
C ALA A 101 3.90 -65.32 4.68
N ALA A 102 4.27 -64.53 5.69
CA ALA A 102 4.58 -65.04 7.03
C ALA A 102 3.38 -65.75 7.67
N TYR A 103 2.20 -65.15 7.62
CA TYR A 103 0.94 -65.72 8.11
C TYR A 103 0.60 -67.02 7.40
N MET A 104 0.70 -67.09 6.08
CA MET A 104 0.41 -68.28 5.28
C MET A 104 1.43 -69.40 5.49
N ALA A 105 2.67 -69.04 5.85
CA ALA A 105 3.71 -70.00 6.19
C ALA A 105 3.46 -70.70 7.54
N GLY A 106 2.64 -70.10 8.45
CA GLY A 106 2.33 -70.62 9.76
C GLY A 106 3.44 -70.53 10.78
N GLU A 107 3.15 -70.45 12.08
CA GLU A 107 4.16 -70.45 13.13
C GLU A 107 4.98 -71.78 13.17
N SER A 108 4.37 -72.88 12.71
CA SER A 108 5.02 -74.17 12.60
C SER A 108 6.14 -74.20 11.54
N SER A 109 6.01 -73.41 10.47
CA SER A 109 6.89 -73.41 9.31
C SER A 109 8.29 -72.87 9.67
N THR A 110 8.38 -71.88 10.61
CA THR A 110 9.68 -71.32 11.01
C THR A 110 10.52 -72.31 11.84
N LEU A 111 9.87 -73.04 12.74
CA LEU A 111 10.50 -74.10 13.52
C LEU A 111 10.77 -75.33 12.63
N GLU A 112 9.87 -75.66 11.74
CA GLU A 112 10.03 -76.77 10.81
C GLU A 112 11.21 -76.56 9.85
N VAL A 113 11.34 -75.33 9.29
CA VAL A 113 12.48 -74.96 8.46
C VAL A 113 13.81 -75.03 9.22
N LEU A 114 13.84 -74.73 10.52
CA LEU A 114 15.03 -74.87 11.35
C LEU A 114 15.32 -76.35 11.65
N LEU A 115 14.30 -77.12 12.03
CA LEU A 115 14.42 -78.50 12.47
C LEU A 115 14.62 -79.50 11.31
N THR A 116 14.26 -79.15 10.08
CA THR A 116 14.52 -79.94 8.87
C THR A 116 15.91 -79.70 8.28
N ALA A 117 16.81 -78.96 8.96
CA ALA A 117 18.19 -78.87 8.57
C ALA A 117 18.87 -80.23 8.72
N SER A 118 19.60 -80.65 7.70
CA SER A 118 20.29 -81.97 7.66
C SER A 118 21.54 -81.99 8.43
N ASP A 119 22.11 -80.84 8.79
CA ASP A 119 23.34 -80.66 9.54
C ASP A 119 23.36 -79.36 10.35
N TYR A 120 24.33 -79.21 11.22
CA TYR A 120 24.45 -78.05 12.10
C TYR A 120 24.77 -76.77 11.36
N GLU A 121 25.52 -76.78 10.28
CA GLU A 121 25.85 -75.64 9.43
C GLU A 121 24.65 -75.13 8.72
N GLY A 122 23.82 -75.99 8.13
CA GLY A 122 22.53 -75.64 7.55
C GLY A 122 21.56 -75.07 8.54
N PHE A 123 21.51 -75.57 9.80
CA PHE A 123 20.71 -74.97 10.89
C PHE A 123 21.15 -73.58 11.22
N LEU A 124 22.45 -73.33 11.39
CA LEU A 124 22.97 -71.97 11.68
C LEU A 124 22.72 -71.00 10.55
N THR A 125 22.88 -71.42 9.29
CA THR A 125 22.60 -70.61 8.10
C THR A 125 21.15 -70.18 8.05
N ARG A 126 20.22 -71.12 8.33
CA ARG A 126 18.80 -70.86 8.36
C ARG A 126 18.38 -69.92 9.51
N LEU A 127 19.00 -70.11 10.68
CA LEU A 127 18.79 -69.26 11.87
C LEU A 127 19.28 -67.84 11.60
N GLU A 128 20.44 -67.69 10.97
CA GLU A 128 20.98 -66.39 10.58
C GLU A 128 20.08 -65.66 9.54
N LEU A 129 19.60 -66.38 8.51
CA LEU A 129 18.67 -65.86 7.52
C LEU A 129 17.37 -65.38 8.15
N LEU A 130 16.80 -66.16 9.08
CA LEU A 130 15.59 -65.81 9.82
C LEU A 130 15.80 -64.57 10.68
N SER A 131 16.92 -64.50 11.39
CA SER A 131 17.27 -63.33 12.19
C SER A 131 17.46 -62.07 11.34
N LYS A 132 18.11 -62.19 10.17
CA LYS A 132 18.29 -61.10 9.23
C LYS A 132 16.93 -60.63 8.67
N THR A 133 16.05 -61.58 8.35
CA THR A 133 14.69 -61.26 7.84
C THR A 133 13.87 -60.48 8.88
N THR A 134 13.85 -60.95 10.14
CA THR A 134 13.13 -60.25 11.25
C THR A 134 13.72 -58.87 11.52
N LYS A 135 15.04 -58.74 11.46
CA LYS A 135 15.69 -57.43 11.61
C LYS A 135 15.33 -56.47 10.48
N HIS A 136 15.31 -56.97 9.25
CA HIS A 136 14.90 -56.19 8.06
C HIS A 136 13.43 -55.72 8.14
N ASP A 137 12.50 -56.58 8.56
CA ASP A 137 11.12 -56.24 8.73
C ASP A 137 10.88 -55.13 9.80
N ARG A 138 11.62 -55.20 10.92
CA ARG A 138 11.62 -54.12 11.92
C ARG A 138 12.17 -52.81 11.37
N GLN A 139 13.20 -52.86 10.53
CA GLN A 139 13.74 -51.67 9.86
C GLN A 139 12.74 -51.08 8.88
N LEU A 140 12.03 -51.92 8.08
CA LEU A 140 10.99 -51.49 7.18
C LEU A 140 9.80 -50.81 7.92
N MET A 141 9.36 -51.40 9.05
CA MET A 141 8.31 -50.80 9.88
C MET A 141 8.73 -49.45 10.44
N LYS A 142 9.96 -49.34 10.92
CA LYS A 142 10.49 -48.06 11.40
C LYS A 142 10.60 -47.04 10.31
N SER A 143 11.14 -47.43 9.13
CA SER A 143 11.20 -46.52 7.97
C SER A 143 9.80 -46.03 7.55
N LEU A 144 8.82 -46.94 7.52
CA LEU A 144 7.42 -46.55 7.20
C LEU A 144 6.87 -45.54 8.22
N GLN A 145 7.12 -45.72 9.52
CA GLN A 145 6.69 -44.77 10.55
C GLN A 145 7.35 -43.40 10.36
N ASP A 146 8.68 -43.41 10.14
CA ASP A 146 9.46 -42.18 9.92
C ASP A 146 8.97 -41.44 8.63
N ASP A 147 8.67 -42.18 7.56
CA ASP A 147 8.18 -41.61 6.29
C ASP A 147 6.75 -41.05 6.43
N ILE A 148 5.88 -41.70 7.20
CA ILE A 148 4.56 -41.19 7.52
C ILE A 148 4.65 -39.91 8.35
N ALA A 149 5.56 -39.84 9.33
CA ALA A 149 5.78 -38.65 10.11
C ALA A 149 6.22 -37.48 9.23
N LYS A 150 7.24 -37.69 8.38
CA LYS A 150 7.70 -36.67 7.41
C LYS A 150 6.59 -36.21 6.45
N LEU A 151 5.79 -37.14 5.96
CA LEU A 151 4.67 -36.81 5.10
C LEU A 151 3.64 -35.90 5.81
N ASN A 152 3.35 -36.17 7.08
CA ASN A 152 2.44 -35.35 7.86
C ASN A 152 3.04 -33.95 8.14
N ASP A 153 4.32 -33.87 8.48
CA ASP A 153 5.04 -32.59 8.69
C ASP A 153 5.01 -31.76 7.40
N THR A 154 5.25 -32.38 6.25
CA THR A 154 5.21 -31.69 4.95
C THR A 154 3.80 -31.19 4.61
N LYS A 155 2.75 -31.96 4.92
CA LYS A 155 1.34 -31.54 4.74
C LYS A 155 0.97 -30.38 5.66
N GLU A 156 1.44 -30.36 6.90
CA GLU A 156 1.22 -29.27 7.84
C GLU A 156 1.90 -27.99 7.35
N LEU A 157 3.14 -28.08 6.88
CA LEU A 157 3.89 -26.96 6.28
C LEU A 157 3.16 -26.41 5.05
N LEU A 158 2.68 -27.29 4.16
CA LEU A 158 1.90 -26.88 2.99
C LEU A 158 0.64 -26.11 3.38
N SER A 159 -0.12 -26.62 4.36
CA SER A 159 -1.34 -25.97 4.86
C SER A 159 -1.05 -24.60 5.46
N SER A 160 0.01 -24.49 6.25
CA SER A 160 0.46 -23.22 6.84
C SER A 160 0.84 -22.20 5.76
N SER A 161 1.64 -22.61 4.76
CA SER A 161 2.04 -21.75 3.65
C SER A 161 0.86 -21.26 2.83
N GLN A 162 -0.13 -22.13 2.58
CA GLN A 162 -1.37 -21.75 1.87
C GLN A 162 -2.18 -20.70 2.65
N GLN A 163 -2.26 -20.83 3.98
CA GLN A 163 -2.93 -19.86 4.84
C GLN A 163 -2.20 -18.52 4.82
N GLU A 164 -0.88 -18.53 4.84
CA GLU A 164 -0.05 -17.34 4.79
C GLU A 164 -0.20 -16.59 3.46
N VAL A 165 -0.20 -17.29 2.32
CA VAL A 165 -0.48 -16.72 1.00
C VAL A 165 -1.85 -16.02 0.99
N LYS A 166 -2.88 -16.69 1.51
CA LYS A 166 -4.23 -16.12 1.59
C LYS A 166 -4.29 -14.86 2.46
N ALA A 167 -3.60 -14.85 3.59
CA ALA A 167 -3.51 -13.69 4.47
C ALA A 167 -2.82 -12.51 3.77
N LYS A 168 -1.70 -12.75 3.08
CA LYS A 168 -0.98 -11.73 2.32
C LYS A 168 -1.79 -11.19 1.14
N GLN A 169 -2.52 -12.05 0.42
CA GLN A 169 -3.44 -11.62 -0.63
C GLN A 169 -4.52 -10.68 -0.10
N THR A 170 -5.10 -11.02 1.06
CA THR A 170 -6.09 -10.15 1.72
C THR A 170 -5.48 -8.81 2.14
N ALA A 171 -4.25 -8.81 2.65
CA ALA A 171 -3.53 -7.58 2.98
C ALA A 171 -3.28 -6.71 1.74
N VAL A 172 -2.86 -7.30 0.62
CA VAL A 172 -2.69 -6.61 -0.67
C VAL A 172 -3.99 -5.96 -1.14
N GLU A 173 -5.11 -6.66 -1.06
CA GLU A 173 -6.41 -6.07 -1.45
C GLU A 173 -6.82 -4.92 -0.54
N SER A 174 -6.55 -5.00 0.77
CA SER A 174 -6.77 -3.90 1.71
C SER A 174 -5.92 -2.67 1.34
N GLU A 175 -4.61 -2.86 1.10
CA GLU A 175 -3.72 -1.76 0.71
C GLU A 175 -4.14 -1.11 -0.62
N LYS A 176 -4.59 -1.90 -1.59
CA LYS A 176 -5.13 -1.38 -2.85
C LYS A 176 -6.40 -0.54 -2.64
N ALA A 177 -7.30 -0.97 -1.77
CA ALA A 177 -8.52 -0.22 -1.44
C ALA A 177 -8.17 1.14 -0.79
N ASP A 178 -7.21 1.15 0.12
CA ASP A 178 -6.71 2.37 0.75
C ASP A 178 -6.07 3.34 -0.27
N ILE A 179 -5.29 2.82 -1.21
CA ILE A 179 -4.70 3.60 -2.30
C ILE A 179 -5.80 4.24 -3.16
N VAL A 180 -6.86 3.51 -3.50
CA VAL A 180 -8.01 4.07 -4.25
C VAL A 180 -8.68 5.19 -3.48
N SER A 181 -8.89 5.01 -2.16
CA SER A 181 -9.43 6.05 -1.29
C SER A 181 -8.54 7.29 -1.27
N SER A 182 -7.23 7.11 -1.05
CA SER A 182 -6.26 8.21 -1.03
C SER A 182 -6.19 8.94 -2.36
N LYS A 183 -6.22 8.24 -3.50
CA LYS A 183 -6.27 8.85 -4.83
C LYS A 183 -7.54 9.68 -5.03
N THR A 184 -8.68 9.22 -4.52
CA THR A 184 -9.94 9.97 -4.58
C THR A 184 -9.85 11.26 -3.76
N GLN A 185 -9.23 11.21 -2.58
CA GLN A 185 -8.98 12.39 -1.75
C GLN A 185 -8.04 13.38 -2.44
N VAL A 186 -6.95 12.90 -3.02
CA VAL A 186 -6.01 13.72 -3.81
C VAL A 186 -6.73 14.42 -4.95
N GLN A 187 -7.57 13.71 -5.70
CA GLN A 187 -8.35 14.32 -6.79
C GLN A 187 -9.32 15.39 -6.29
N SER A 188 -9.99 15.15 -5.16
CA SER A 188 -10.87 16.15 -4.52
C SER A 188 -10.11 17.40 -4.08
N LEU A 189 -8.91 17.22 -3.51
CA LEU A 189 -8.04 18.33 -3.13
C LEU A 189 -7.56 19.13 -4.33
N TYR A 190 -7.17 18.48 -5.44
CA TYR A 190 -6.82 19.18 -6.68
C TYR A 190 -7.97 20.03 -7.20
N ASN A 191 -9.20 19.50 -7.23
CA ASN A 191 -10.39 20.26 -7.66
C ASN A 191 -10.63 21.47 -6.74
N THR A 192 -10.38 21.31 -5.44
CA THR A 192 -10.51 22.39 -4.45
C THR A 192 -9.45 23.46 -4.67
N VAL A 193 -8.20 23.07 -4.90
CA VAL A 193 -7.07 23.96 -5.22
C VAL A 193 -7.38 24.77 -6.46
N ASP A 194 -7.80 24.13 -7.56
CA ASP A 194 -8.12 24.78 -8.83
C ASP A 194 -9.25 25.83 -8.66
N SER A 195 -10.33 25.46 -7.95
CA SER A 195 -11.44 26.39 -7.65
C SER A 195 -11.00 27.60 -6.81
N LYS A 196 -10.16 27.36 -5.77
CA LYS A 196 -9.66 28.43 -4.90
C LYS A 196 -8.66 29.33 -5.63
N GLN A 197 -7.79 28.76 -6.45
CA GLN A 197 -6.87 29.52 -7.29
C GLN A 197 -7.61 30.41 -8.27
N SER A 198 -8.65 29.91 -8.96
CA SER A 198 -9.51 30.72 -9.83
C SER A 198 -10.20 31.86 -9.05
N THR A 199 -10.63 31.61 -7.82
CA THR A 199 -11.21 32.63 -6.96
C THR A 199 -10.18 33.71 -6.57
N LEU A 200 -8.99 33.29 -6.21
CA LEU A 200 -7.88 34.17 -5.86
C LEU A 200 -7.50 35.07 -7.05
N GLU A 201 -7.36 34.51 -8.24
CA GLU A 201 -7.04 35.26 -9.46
C GLU A 201 -8.10 36.32 -9.76
N LYS A 202 -9.38 35.99 -9.62
CA LYS A 202 -10.48 36.95 -9.78
C LYS A 202 -10.42 38.08 -8.76
N GLN A 203 -10.18 37.78 -7.50
CA GLN A 203 -10.07 38.79 -6.43
C GLN A 203 -8.88 39.72 -6.66
N VAL A 204 -7.71 39.14 -7.03
CA VAL A 204 -6.51 39.94 -7.38
C VAL A 204 -6.78 40.85 -8.59
N ALA A 205 -7.43 40.34 -9.63
CA ALA A 205 -7.76 41.12 -10.80
C ALA A 205 -8.75 42.28 -10.45
N GLN A 206 -9.78 42.02 -9.66
CA GLN A 206 -10.74 43.04 -9.21
C GLN A 206 -10.05 44.11 -8.36
N ARG A 207 -9.18 43.69 -7.43
CA ARG A 207 -8.35 44.60 -6.61
C ARG A 207 -7.49 45.51 -7.48
N ASN A 208 -6.79 44.93 -8.44
CA ASN A 208 -5.87 45.67 -9.33
C ASN A 208 -6.67 46.68 -10.21
N ALA A 209 -7.82 46.27 -10.73
CA ALA A 209 -8.70 47.16 -11.49
C ALA A 209 -9.20 48.34 -10.64
N TYR A 210 -9.57 48.08 -9.37
CA TYR A 210 -10.01 49.10 -8.46
C TYR A 210 -8.87 50.08 -8.10
N ILE A 211 -7.68 49.60 -7.78
CA ILE A 211 -6.48 50.43 -7.53
C ILE A 211 -6.18 51.32 -8.76
N SER A 212 -6.27 50.74 -9.95
CA SER A 212 -6.03 51.49 -11.21
C SER A 212 -7.05 52.61 -11.43
N SER A 213 -8.35 52.37 -11.12
CA SER A 213 -9.39 53.36 -11.24
C SER A 213 -9.23 54.53 -10.24
N LEU A 214 -8.82 54.23 -9.00
CA LEU A 214 -8.53 55.25 -7.99
C LEU A 214 -7.32 56.11 -8.36
N SER A 215 -6.26 55.47 -8.88
CA SER A 215 -5.04 56.17 -9.33
C SER A 215 -5.34 57.10 -10.51
N ALA A 216 -6.18 56.70 -11.44
CA ALA A 216 -6.63 57.55 -12.56
C ALA A 216 -7.43 58.78 -12.06
N GLY A 217 -8.41 58.56 -11.16
CA GLY A 217 -9.19 59.65 -10.56
C GLY A 217 -8.36 60.65 -9.76
N SER A 218 -7.36 60.17 -9.02
CA SER A 218 -6.41 61.03 -8.30
C SER A 218 -5.58 61.91 -9.23
N LYS A 219 -5.09 61.38 -10.34
CA LYS A 219 -4.32 62.14 -11.32
C LYS A 219 -5.17 63.21 -12.02
N GLU A 220 -6.45 62.89 -12.32
CA GLU A 220 -7.38 63.81 -12.95
C GLU A 220 -7.65 65.02 -12.05
N LEU A 221 -7.87 64.78 -10.77
CA LEU A 221 -8.07 65.84 -9.78
C LEU A 221 -6.82 66.72 -9.53
N GLU A 222 -5.64 66.09 -9.51
CA GLU A 222 -4.37 66.85 -9.42
C GLU A 222 -4.21 67.78 -10.63
N ASN A 223 -4.57 67.35 -11.83
CA ASN A 223 -4.54 68.16 -13.03
C ASN A 223 -5.56 69.29 -13.00
N GLU A 224 -6.77 69.01 -12.48
CA GLU A 224 -7.81 70.03 -12.32
C GLU A 224 -7.40 71.09 -11.29
N ASN A 225 -6.81 70.68 -10.17
CA ASN A 225 -6.26 71.62 -9.19
C ASN A 225 -5.13 72.48 -9.74
N LYS A 226 -4.23 71.95 -10.57
CA LYS A 226 -3.19 72.73 -11.24
C LYS A 226 -3.79 73.77 -12.20
N LYS A 227 -4.87 73.42 -12.92
CA LYS A 227 -5.59 74.38 -13.80
C LYS A 227 -6.27 75.50 -13.01
N ILE A 228 -6.90 75.16 -11.88
CA ILE A 228 -7.51 76.13 -10.97
C ILE A 228 -6.48 77.08 -10.36
N GLN A 229 -5.35 76.55 -9.94
CA GLN A 229 -4.28 77.37 -9.39
C GLN A 229 -3.67 78.30 -10.46
N ALA A 230 -3.42 77.82 -11.66
CA ALA A 230 -2.92 78.66 -12.79
C ALA A 230 -3.95 79.76 -13.19
N ALA A 231 -5.26 79.46 -13.17
CA ALA A 231 -6.27 80.47 -13.40
C ALA A 231 -6.29 81.55 -12.29
N LYS A 232 -6.09 81.13 -11.02
CA LYS A 232 -5.97 82.06 -9.90
C LYS A 232 -4.75 82.99 -10.02
N ASP A 233 -3.62 82.44 -10.35
CA ASP A 233 -2.36 83.18 -10.49
C ASP A 233 -2.44 84.19 -11.68
N SER A 234 -3.33 83.94 -12.67
CA SER A 234 -3.59 84.88 -13.77
C SER A 234 -4.53 86.01 -13.44
N TYR A 235 -5.39 85.83 -12.38
CA TYR A 235 -6.31 86.89 -11.90
C TYR A 235 -5.66 87.86 -10.90
N ASP A 236 -4.62 87.40 -10.19
CA ASP A 236 -3.91 88.17 -9.19
C ASP A 236 -2.77 89.02 -9.79
N LYS A 237 -2.60 89.03 -11.11
CA LYS A 237 -1.72 89.87 -11.89
C LYS A 237 -2.49 91.00 -12.55
#